data_9b387c6bb843d2dacdc4597d73657091
#
_entry.id   9b387c6bb843d2dacdc4597d73657091
#
_cell.length_a   1.000
_cell.length_b   1.000
_cell.length_c   1.000
_cell.angle_alpha   90.00
_cell.angle_beta   90.00
_cell.angle_gamma   90.00
#
_symmetry.space_group_name_H-M   'P 1'
#
loop_
_entity.id
_entity.type
_entity.pdbx_description
1 polymer ?
#
loop_
_entity_poly.entity_id
_entity_poly.type
_entity_poly.pdbx_seq_one_letter_code
_entity_poly.pdbx_strand_id
1 'polypeptide(L)'
;MKNYVDKHYMEDISLDTLAGLIGVSEAYMSQLFKQQTGVTFKHYLRDFRMEKAKELLLSGKEKVHNIGAKVGYSTAPYFCLVFKQYYGVTPTEFFRRNSGKNEEE
;
A
#
# COMPACT_ATOMS: atom_id res chain seq x y z
N MET A 1 6.50 -14.59 -4.66
CA MET A 1 6.60 -13.25 -4.05
C MET A 1 5.28 -12.49 -4.00
N LYS A 2 4.56 -12.47 -5.10
CA LYS A 2 3.25 -11.79 -5.11
C LYS A 2 2.31 -12.35 -4.05
N ASN A 3 2.27 -13.67 -3.90
CA ASN A 3 1.41 -14.29 -2.88
C ASN A 3 1.79 -13.87 -1.47
N TYR A 4 3.09 -13.70 -1.22
CA TYR A 4 3.54 -13.27 0.09
C TYR A 4 3.10 -11.84 0.38
N VAL A 5 3.28 -10.95 -0.58
CA VAL A 5 2.87 -9.55 -0.43
C VAL A 5 1.35 -9.46 -0.26
N ASP A 6 0.63 -10.24 -1.03
CA ASP A 6 -0.83 -10.26 -0.98
C ASP A 6 -1.35 -10.63 0.41
N LYS A 7 -0.66 -11.51 1.11
CA LYS A 7 -1.07 -11.96 2.44
C LYS A 7 -0.51 -11.11 3.56
N HIS A 8 0.63 -10.45 3.35
CA HIS A 8 1.37 -9.79 4.43
C HIS A 8 1.58 -8.29 4.22
N TYR A 9 0.92 -7.69 3.23
CA TYR A 9 1.17 -6.28 2.92
C TYR A 9 0.89 -5.33 4.09
N MET A 10 0.03 -5.72 5.02
CA MET A 10 -0.28 -4.91 6.19
C MET A 10 0.76 -5.03 7.29
N GLU A 11 1.73 -5.93 7.12
CA GLU A 11 2.79 -6.13 8.09
C GLU A 11 4.04 -5.36 7.68
N ASP A 12 4.95 -5.19 8.63
CA ASP A 12 6.23 -4.55 8.35
C ASP A 12 7.15 -5.55 7.66
N ILE A 13 6.96 -5.72 6.37
CA ILE A 13 7.76 -6.65 5.58
C ILE A 13 8.83 -5.90 4.81
N SER A 14 9.97 -6.55 4.61
CA SER A 14 11.09 -5.98 3.88
C SER A 14 11.66 -6.99 2.91
N LEU A 15 12.47 -6.50 1.99
CA LEU A 15 13.15 -7.36 1.03
C LEU A 15 14.10 -8.33 1.73
N ASP A 16 14.69 -7.89 2.84
CA ASP A 16 15.57 -8.72 3.65
C ASP A 16 14.80 -9.93 4.21
N THR A 17 13.58 -9.71 4.66
CA THR A 17 12.72 -10.78 5.15
C THR A 17 12.45 -11.80 4.05
N LEU A 18 12.10 -11.33 2.87
CA LEU A 18 11.84 -12.23 1.74
C LEU A 18 13.09 -13.00 1.33
N ALA A 19 14.23 -12.34 1.31
CA ALA A 19 15.50 -12.98 0.97
C ALA A 19 15.82 -14.08 1.96
N GLY A 20 15.60 -13.84 3.24
CA GLY A 20 15.81 -14.84 4.29
C GLY A 20 14.93 -16.05 4.13
N LEU A 21 13.70 -15.88 3.68
CA LEU A 21 12.75 -16.97 3.51
C LEU A 21 13.19 -17.97 2.43
N ILE A 22 13.88 -17.49 1.40
CA ILE A 22 14.32 -18.37 0.32
C ILE A 22 15.83 -18.63 0.34
N GLY A 23 16.53 -18.08 1.34
CA GLY A 23 17.95 -18.39 1.53
C GLY A 23 18.89 -17.70 0.56
N VAL A 24 18.58 -16.48 0.14
CA VAL A 24 19.44 -15.71 -0.77
C VAL A 24 19.80 -14.38 -0.12
N SER A 25 20.76 -13.67 -0.70
CA SER A 25 21.13 -12.34 -0.20
C SER A 25 20.08 -11.32 -0.57
N GLU A 26 20.02 -10.23 0.21
CA GLU A 26 19.11 -9.13 -0.07
C GLU A 26 19.40 -8.51 -1.43
N ALA A 27 20.68 -8.36 -1.77
CA ALA A 27 21.06 -7.79 -3.07
C ALA A 27 20.55 -8.63 -4.24
N TYR A 28 20.68 -9.94 -4.11
CA TYR A 28 20.21 -10.85 -5.15
C TYR A 28 18.68 -10.77 -5.27
N MET A 29 17.98 -10.75 -4.12
CA MET A 29 16.54 -10.66 -4.09
C MET A 29 16.05 -9.35 -4.71
N SER A 30 16.73 -8.25 -4.41
CA SER A 30 16.40 -6.94 -4.97
C SER A 30 16.47 -6.95 -6.49
N GLN A 31 17.54 -7.53 -7.00
CA GLN A 31 17.76 -7.61 -8.44
C GLN A 31 16.72 -8.50 -9.11
N LEU A 32 16.46 -9.66 -8.50
CA LEU A 32 15.49 -10.61 -9.02
C LEU A 32 14.09 -10.00 -9.05
N PHE A 33 13.72 -9.34 -7.96
CA PHE A 33 12.39 -8.73 -7.85
C PHE A 33 12.19 -7.69 -8.95
N LYS A 34 13.19 -6.82 -9.15
CA LYS A 34 13.12 -5.79 -10.17
C LYS A 34 13.05 -6.37 -11.58
N GLN A 35 13.78 -7.45 -11.82
CA GLN A 35 13.72 -8.12 -13.11
C GLN A 35 12.33 -8.71 -13.40
N GLN A 36 11.70 -9.27 -12.40
CA GLN A 36 10.41 -9.93 -12.58
C GLN A 36 9.23 -8.97 -12.60
N THR A 37 9.28 -7.90 -11.82
CA THR A 37 8.15 -6.97 -11.69
C THR A 37 8.35 -5.65 -12.41
N GLY A 38 9.61 -5.32 -12.74
CA GLY A 38 9.93 -4.04 -13.38
C GLY A 38 10.07 -2.88 -12.41
N VAL A 39 9.80 -3.10 -11.12
CA VAL A 39 9.88 -2.05 -10.09
C VAL A 39 10.58 -2.59 -8.86
N THR A 40 11.03 -1.68 -7.99
CA THR A 40 11.64 -2.10 -6.73
C THR A 40 10.57 -2.66 -5.80
N PHE A 41 10.99 -3.46 -4.84
CA PHE A 41 10.07 -4.02 -3.85
C PHE A 41 9.36 -2.93 -3.07
N LYS A 42 10.07 -1.87 -2.72
CA LYS A 42 9.50 -0.76 -1.97
C LYS A 42 8.35 -0.11 -2.74
N HIS A 43 8.52 0.13 -4.03
CA HIS A 43 7.48 0.69 -4.87
C HIS A 43 6.32 -0.27 -5.05
N TYR A 44 6.63 -1.54 -5.25
CA TYR A 44 5.60 -2.57 -5.41
C TYR A 44 4.71 -2.64 -4.18
N LEU A 45 5.32 -2.67 -2.99
CA LEU A 45 4.58 -2.74 -1.74
C LEU A 45 3.73 -1.49 -1.54
N ARG A 46 4.29 -0.31 -1.83
CA ARG A 46 3.54 0.94 -1.73
C ARG A 46 2.34 0.94 -2.66
N ASP A 47 2.55 0.55 -3.91
CA ASP A 47 1.47 0.50 -4.89
C ASP A 47 0.36 -0.44 -4.44
N PHE A 48 0.74 -1.59 -3.92
CA PHE A 48 -0.22 -2.58 -3.43
C PHE A 48 -1.02 -2.03 -2.26
N ARG A 49 -0.33 -1.40 -1.30
CA ARG A 49 -0.99 -0.81 -0.14
C ARG A 49 -1.92 0.32 -0.54
N MET A 50 -1.52 1.14 -1.50
CA MET A 50 -2.37 2.25 -1.96
C MET A 50 -3.62 1.74 -2.67
N GLU A 51 -3.51 0.68 -3.45
CA GLU A 51 -4.67 0.08 -4.09
C GLU A 51 -5.65 -0.46 -3.06
N LYS A 52 -5.15 -1.11 -2.01
CA LYS A 52 -5.99 -1.61 -0.94
C LYS A 52 -6.63 -0.47 -0.15
N ALA A 53 -5.88 0.61 0.09
CA ALA A 53 -6.42 1.77 0.78
C ALA A 53 -7.57 2.39 -0.03
N LYS A 54 -7.40 2.48 -1.34
CA LYS A 54 -8.44 3.01 -2.22
C LYS A 54 -9.71 2.16 -2.12
N GLU A 55 -9.57 0.86 -2.17
CA GLU A 55 -10.71 -0.04 -2.04
C GLU A 55 -11.46 0.16 -0.73
N LEU A 56 -10.71 0.28 0.38
CA LEU A 56 -11.32 0.49 1.69
C LEU A 56 -12.01 1.85 1.78
N LEU A 57 -11.41 2.88 1.19
CA LEU A 57 -12.03 4.20 1.16
C LEU A 57 -13.35 4.17 0.40
N LEU A 58 -13.35 3.55 -0.76
CA LEU A 58 -14.53 3.52 -1.62
C LEU A 58 -15.64 2.64 -1.05
N SER A 59 -15.29 1.69 -0.19
CA SER A 59 -16.28 0.85 0.47
C SER A 59 -17.15 1.64 1.45
N GLY A 60 -16.61 2.73 1.99
CA GLY A 60 -17.31 3.57 2.95
C GLY A 60 -17.53 2.94 4.31
N LYS A 61 -16.95 1.76 4.54
CA LYS A 61 -17.16 1.03 5.80
C LYS A 61 -16.10 1.32 6.85
N GLU A 62 -15.01 1.99 6.46
CA GLU A 62 -13.89 2.19 7.36
C GLU A 62 -13.51 3.66 7.43
N LYS A 63 -13.11 4.11 8.62
CA LYS A 63 -12.67 5.48 8.79
C LYS A 63 -11.25 5.67 8.25
N VAL A 64 -10.97 6.86 7.74
CA VAL A 64 -9.67 7.16 7.11
C VAL A 64 -8.49 6.80 8.01
N HIS A 65 -8.55 7.18 9.30
CA HIS A 65 -7.41 6.92 10.19
C HIS A 65 -7.21 5.43 10.48
N ASN A 66 -8.25 4.63 10.35
CA ASN A 66 -8.14 3.18 10.53
C ASN A 66 -7.59 2.50 9.28
N ILE A 67 -7.87 3.08 8.12
CA ILE A 67 -7.42 2.52 6.85
C ILE A 67 -5.89 2.45 6.79
N GLY A 68 -5.21 3.51 7.23
CA GLY A 68 -3.76 3.52 7.23
C GLY A 68 -3.16 2.33 7.97
N ALA A 69 -3.68 2.07 9.17
CA ALA A 69 -3.22 0.94 9.97
C ALA A 69 -3.53 -0.39 9.29
N LYS A 70 -4.69 -0.51 8.68
CA LYS A 70 -5.10 -1.75 8.02
C LYS A 70 -4.24 -2.08 6.80
N VAL A 71 -3.68 -1.09 6.14
CA VAL A 71 -2.84 -1.34 4.98
C VAL A 71 -1.35 -1.30 5.30
N GLY A 72 -0.99 -1.20 6.58
CA GLY A 72 0.39 -1.39 7.01
C GLY A 72 1.17 -0.16 7.38
N TYR A 73 0.52 0.99 7.57
CA TYR A 73 1.21 2.22 7.99
C TYR A 73 1.04 2.43 9.49
N SER A 74 2.14 2.77 10.16
CA SER A 74 2.15 2.86 11.61
C SER A 74 1.43 4.09 12.16
N THR A 75 1.35 5.16 11.38
CA THR A 75 0.66 6.38 11.81
C THR A 75 -0.26 6.90 10.71
N ALA A 76 -1.38 7.51 11.12
CA ALA A 76 -2.30 8.11 10.17
C ALA A 76 -1.69 9.28 9.40
N PRO A 77 -0.94 10.19 10.05
CA PRO A 77 -0.30 11.28 9.31
C PRO A 77 0.63 10.79 8.20
N TYR A 78 1.41 9.76 8.47
CA TYR A 78 2.33 9.23 7.46
C TYR A 78 1.55 8.59 6.31
N PHE A 79 0.52 7.82 6.64
CA PHE A 79 -0.35 7.24 5.61
C PHE A 79 -0.94 8.33 4.72
N CYS A 80 -1.45 9.41 5.31
CA CYS A 80 -2.04 10.51 4.54
C CYS A 80 -1.02 11.16 3.63
N LEU A 81 0.21 11.31 4.10
CA LEU A 81 1.29 11.87 3.30
C LEU A 81 1.57 11.00 2.08
N VAL A 82 1.73 9.70 2.29
CA VAL A 82 2.02 8.77 1.21
C VAL A 82 0.86 8.72 0.21
N PHE A 83 -0.36 8.67 0.72
CA PHE A 83 -1.56 8.64 -0.12
C PHE A 83 -1.62 9.88 -1.02
N LYS A 84 -1.38 11.05 -0.44
CA LYS A 84 -1.40 12.30 -1.21
C LYS A 84 -0.31 12.32 -2.27
N GLN A 85 0.88 11.83 -1.93
CA GLN A 85 1.96 11.75 -2.91
C GLN A 85 1.61 10.80 -4.05
N TYR A 86 0.90 9.75 -3.75
CA TYR A 86 0.57 8.72 -4.74
C TYR A 86 -0.61 9.12 -5.62
N TYR A 87 -1.67 9.63 -5.04
CA TYR A 87 -2.91 9.96 -5.77
C TYR A 87 -3.12 11.45 -6.03
N GLY A 88 -2.29 12.31 -5.46
CA GLY A 88 -2.41 13.75 -5.67
C GLY A 88 -3.40 14.45 -4.76
N VAL A 89 -4.16 13.72 -3.97
CA VAL A 89 -5.13 14.27 -3.00
C VAL A 89 -5.07 13.47 -1.72
N THR A 90 -5.54 14.06 -0.62
CA THR A 90 -5.58 13.35 0.66
C THR A 90 -6.67 12.27 0.63
N PRO A 91 -6.58 11.28 1.53
CA PRO A 91 -7.64 10.26 1.62
C PRO A 91 -9.01 10.86 1.83
N THR A 92 -9.13 11.88 2.67
CA THR A 92 -10.41 12.53 2.94
C THR A 92 -10.96 13.21 1.68
N GLU A 93 -10.09 13.91 0.96
CA GLU A 93 -10.50 14.55 -0.30
C GLU A 93 -10.91 13.50 -1.34
N PHE A 94 -10.16 12.41 -1.41
CA PHE A 94 -10.45 11.34 -2.34
C PHE A 94 -11.84 10.75 -2.06
N PHE A 95 -12.10 10.45 -0.80
CA PHE A 95 -13.39 9.90 -0.39
C PHE A 95 -14.52 10.87 -0.70
N ARG A 96 -14.33 12.15 -0.38
CA ARG A 96 -15.33 13.19 -0.61
C ARG A 96 -15.65 13.34 -2.08
N ARG A 97 -14.63 13.34 -2.95
CA ARG A 97 -14.84 13.48 -4.38
C ARG A 97 -15.61 12.32 -4.98
N ASN A 98 -15.39 11.13 -4.46
CA ASN A 98 -16.04 9.95 -4.99
C ASN A 98 -17.40 9.69 -4.37
N SER A 99 -17.58 10.01 -3.08
CA SER A 99 -18.85 9.81 -2.40
C SER A 99 -19.80 11.00 -2.58
N GLY A 100 -19.24 12.21 -2.58
CA GLY A 100 -20.04 13.42 -2.70
C GLY A 100 -20.82 13.49 -4.00
N LYS A 101 -20.29 12.93 -5.06
CA LYS A 101 -20.99 12.90 -6.33
C LYS A 101 -22.30 12.12 -6.23
N ASN A 102 -22.30 11.06 -5.47
CA ASN A 102 -23.48 10.24 -5.30
C ASN A 102 -24.51 10.94 -4.40
N GLU A 103 -24.03 11.68 -3.42
CA GLU A 103 -24.92 12.38 -2.49
C GLU A 103 -25.64 13.54 -3.15
N GLU A 104 -25.01 14.16 -4.14
CA GLU A 104 -25.61 15.27 -4.85
C GLU A 104 -26.72 14.85 -5.80
N GLU A 105 -26.70 13.60 -6.15
CA GLU A 105 -27.70 13.05 -7.05
C GLU A 105 -28.97 12.65 -6.31
#